data_e4b59f51a3e83e6dc7591a804317b719
#
_entry.id   e4b59f51a3e83e6dc7591a804317b719
#
_cell.length_a   1.000
_cell.length_b   1.000
_cell.length_c   1.000
_cell.angle_alpha   90.00
_cell.angle_beta   90.00
_cell.angle_gamma   90.00
#
_symmetry.space_group_name_H-M   'P 1'
#
loop_
_entity.id
_entity.type
_entity.pdbx_description
1 polymer ?
#
loop_
_entity_poly.entity_id
_entity_poly.type
_entity_poly.pdbx_seq_one_letter_code
_entity_poly.pdbx_strand_id
1 'polypeptide(L)'
;FVLYAAFPVTLLAIANFIGTGFEITGKTVVATALFMLYGLFFSMMNCSYGAMVPAITKNPNERASLAAWRQGGATLGLLLCTVGFVPVMDLVEGNSQLGYIVAATLFSLVGLFFMWCCYAGVKERYVEAPAAHNAQGSAQKKPGILQSFRAIAGNRPLFILCIANLCTLGAFNVKLAIQVYYTQYVLNDPILLSYMGFFSMACIFIGVFLM
;
A
#
# COMPACT_ATOMS: atom_id res chain seq x y z
N PHE A 1 4.20 -12.53 10.47
CA PHE A 1 4.71 -12.07 9.17
C PHE A 1 4.44 -10.57 8.97
N VAL A 2 3.20 -10.08 9.17
CA VAL A 2 2.82 -8.67 8.95
C VAL A 2 3.70 -7.72 9.77
N LEU A 3 3.91 -7.98 11.04
CA LEU A 3 4.73 -7.16 11.92
C LEU A 3 6.21 -7.16 11.51
N TYR A 4 6.75 -8.34 11.18
CA TYR A 4 8.16 -8.47 10.74
C TYR A 4 8.41 -7.76 9.41
N ALA A 5 7.43 -7.71 8.50
CA ALA A 5 7.53 -6.99 7.24
C ALA A 5 7.32 -5.48 7.41
N ALA A 6 6.53 -5.04 8.38
CA ALA A 6 6.26 -3.62 8.63
C ALA A 6 7.52 -2.85 9.08
N PHE A 7 8.41 -3.49 9.85
CA PHE A 7 9.63 -2.84 10.35
C PHE A 7 10.59 -2.44 9.22
N PRO A 8 11.01 -3.34 8.31
CA PRO A 8 11.86 -2.95 7.18
C PRO A 8 11.17 -1.98 6.22
N VAL A 9 9.86 -2.06 6.03
CA VAL A 9 9.10 -1.10 5.20
C VAL A 9 9.22 0.31 5.79
N THR A 10 9.00 0.48 7.09
CA THR A 10 9.13 1.78 7.77
C THR A 10 10.55 2.33 7.66
N LEU A 11 11.56 1.50 7.89
CA LEU A 11 12.96 1.89 7.82
C LEU A 11 13.36 2.31 6.41
N LEU A 12 12.94 1.56 5.39
CA LEU A 12 13.20 1.87 3.99
C LEU A 12 12.42 3.11 3.53
N ALA A 13 11.19 3.33 4.04
CA ALA A 13 10.43 4.54 3.76
C ALA A 13 11.20 5.79 4.22
N ILE A 14 11.76 5.77 5.42
CA ILE A 14 12.57 6.86 5.96
C ILE A 14 13.88 7.01 5.16
N ALA A 15 14.55 5.89 4.87
CA ALA A 15 15.83 5.88 4.15
C ALA A 15 15.72 6.48 2.72
N ASN A 16 14.56 6.36 2.06
CA ASN A 16 14.32 6.97 0.76
C ASN A 16 14.43 8.51 0.77
N PHE A 17 14.18 9.14 1.91
CA PHE A 17 14.24 10.61 2.04
C PHE A 17 15.58 11.11 2.61
N ILE A 18 16.44 10.22 3.08
CA ILE A 18 17.79 10.60 3.55
C ILE A 18 18.65 10.90 2.33
N GLY A 19 18.99 12.19 2.16
CA GLY A 19 19.89 12.61 1.09
C GLY A 19 21.29 12.03 1.26
N THR A 20 21.71 11.21 0.29
CA THR A 20 23.07 10.69 0.24
C THR A 20 24.02 11.76 -0.30
N GLY A 21 25.19 11.93 0.32
CA GLY A 21 26.20 12.92 -0.08
C GLY A 21 26.94 12.61 -1.39
N PHE A 22 26.44 11.64 -2.19
CA PHE A 22 27.03 11.23 -3.46
C PHE A 22 26.77 12.19 -4.60
N GLU A 23 27.53 12.12 -5.69
CA GLU A 23 27.25 12.78 -6.96
C GLU A 23 25.88 12.37 -7.54
N ILE A 24 25.34 13.20 -8.45
CA ILE A 24 23.98 13.03 -9.02
C ILE A 24 23.71 11.61 -9.49
N THR A 25 24.67 11.00 -10.20
CA THR A 25 24.53 9.61 -10.72
C THR A 25 24.46 8.60 -9.58
N GLY A 26 25.30 8.74 -8.55
CA GLY A 26 25.29 7.88 -7.38
C GLY A 26 24.00 8.01 -6.56
N LYS A 27 23.49 9.22 -6.40
CA LYS A 27 22.20 9.50 -5.74
C LYS A 27 21.05 8.77 -6.43
N THR A 28 21.01 8.85 -7.77
CA THR A 28 19.94 8.21 -8.56
C THR A 28 19.97 6.69 -8.43
N VAL A 29 21.14 6.08 -8.49
CA VAL A 29 21.28 4.62 -8.35
C VAL A 29 20.84 4.15 -6.96
N VAL A 30 21.31 4.82 -5.90
CA VAL A 30 20.95 4.48 -4.52
C VAL A 30 19.46 4.68 -4.27
N ALA A 31 18.88 5.80 -4.71
CA ALA A 31 17.46 6.07 -4.57
C ALA A 31 16.61 5.02 -5.30
N THR A 32 16.99 4.64 -6.52
CA THR A 32 16.29 3.60 -7.29
C THR A 32 16.37 2.25 -6.60
N ALA A 33 17.53 1.88 -6.06
CA ALA A 33 17.71 0.62 -5.34
C ALA A 33 16.87 0.58 -4.05
N LEU A 34 16.88 1.66 -3.27
CA LEU A 34 16.06 1.79 -2.06
C LEU A 34 14.55 1.73 -2.38
N PHE A 35 14.14 2.39 -3.46
CA PHE A 35 12.73 2.38 -3.89
C PHE A 35 12.29 0.99 -4.35
N MET A 36 13.12 0.25 -5.08
CA MET A 36 12.85 -1.14 -5.47
C MET A 36 12.75 -2.05 -4.24
N LEU A 37 13.67 -1.90 -3.29
CA LEU A 37 13.68 -2.70 -2.07
C LEU A 37 12.44 -2.39 -1.20
N TYR A 38 12.08 -1.12 -1.07
CA TYR A 38 10.85 -0.69 -0.41
C TYR A 38 9.61 -1.32 -1.06
N GLY A 39 9.51 -1.27 -2.39
CA GLY A 39 8.39 -1.86 -3.14
C GLY A 39 8.26 -3.37 -2.92
N LEU A 40 9.38 -4.08 -2.83
CA LEU A 40 9.41 -5.52 -2.56
C LEU A 40 8.87 -5.84 -1.16
N PHE A 41 9.37 -5.18 -0.11
CA PHE A 41 8.90 -5.41 1.26
C PHE A 41 7.45 -4.93 1.46
N PHE A 42 7.07 -3.82 0.83
CA PHE A 42 5.70 -3.32 0.84
C PHE A 42 4.73 -4.31 0.19
N SER A 43 5.13 -4.91 -0.93
CA SER A 43 4.33 -5.94 -1.60
C SER A 43 4.17 -7.19 -0.72
N MET A 44 5.23 -7.65 -0.06
CA MET A 44 5.16 -8.77 0.89
C MET A 44 4.21 -8.47 2.06
N MET A 45 4.29 -7.26 2.61
CA MET A 45 3.40 -6.82 3.69
C MET A 45 1.94 -6.77 3.23
N ASN A 46 1.69 -6.21 2.05
CA ASN A 46 0.34 -6.07 1.49
C ASN A 46 -0.30 -7.42 1.15
N CYS A 47 0.49 -8.37 0.63
CA CYS A 47 0.06 -9.74 0.39
C CYS A 47 -0.35 -10.46 1.70
N SER A 48 0.48 -10.33 2.74
CA SER A 48 0.21 -10.92 4.06
C SER A 48 -1.04 -10.31 4.69
N TYR A 49 -1.20 -8.99 4.59
CA TYR A 49 -2.39 -8.28 5.07
C TYR A 49 -3.66 -8.68 4.30
N GLY A 50 -3.56 -8.84 2.97
CA GLY A 50 -4.67 -9.32 2.14
C GLY A 50 -5.12 -10.75 2.49
N ALA A 51 -4.18 -11.62 2.84
CA ALA A 51 -4.45 -13.00 3.23
C ALA A 51 -5.17 -13.12 4.59
N MET A 52 -5.17 -12.09 5.43
CA MET A 52 -5.89 -12.10 6.71
C MET A 52 -7.41 -12.07 6.55
N VAL A 53 -7.94 -11.45 5.50
CA VAL A 53 -9.40 -11.31 5.30
C VAL A 53 -10.11 -12.67 5.25
N PRO A 54 -9.68 -13.66 4.44
CA PRO A 54 -10.29 -14.99 4.45
C PRO A 54 -10.04 -15.79 5.75
N ALA A 55 -9.03 -15.45 6.54
CA ALA A 55 -8.75 -16.08 7.81
C ALA A 55 -9.67 -15.59 8.96
N ILE A 56 -10.25 -14.40 8.80
CA ILE A 56 -11.16 -13.82 9.81
C ILE A 56 -12.58 -14.37 9.67
N THR A 57 -13.11 -14.51 8.45
CA THR A 57 -14.48 -14.98 8.23
C THR A 57 -14.63 -15.80 6.95
N LYS A 58 -15.56 -16.78 6.99
CA LYS A 58 -15.96 -17.58 5.81
C LYS A 58 -17.21 -17.03 5.12
N ASN A 59 -17.95 -16.13 5.76
CA ASN A 59 -19.18 -15.54 5.23
C ASN A 59 -18.85 -14.52 4.12
N PRO A 60 -19.37 -14.67 2.90
CA PRO A 60 -19.08 -13.75 1.79
C PRO A 60 -19.54 -12.31 2.05
N ASN A 61 -20.66 -12.09 2.74
CA ASN A 61 -21.17 -10.75 3.06
C ASN A 61 -20.25 -10.02 4.06
N GLU A 62 -19.75 -10.74 5.06
CA GLU A 62 -18.79 -10.18 6.03
C GLU A 62 -17.44 -9.86 5.36
N ARG A 63 -17.00 -10.69 4.40
CA ARG A 63 -15.80 -10.43 3.60
C ARG A 63 -15.94 -9.16 2.77
N ALA A 64 -17.10 -8.94 2.16
CA ALA A 64 -17.37 -7.73 1.40
C ALA A 64 -17.33 -6.49 2.31
N SER A 65 -17.98 -6.55 3.47
CA SER A 65 -17.95 -5.49 4.48
C SER A 65 -16.52 -5.20 4.98
N LEU A 66 -15.73 -6.23 5.30
CA LEU A 66 -14.33 -6.09 5.70
C LEU A 66 -13.48 -5.44 4.59
N ALA A 67 -13.71 -5.81 3.34
CA ALA A 67 -13.02 -5.21 2.20
C ALA A 67 -13.37 -3.72 2.03
N ALA A 68 -14.65 -3.36 2.20
CA ALA A 68 -15.13 -1.97 2.16
C ALA A 68 -14.49 -1.12 3.28
N TRP A 69 -14.50 -1.61 4.51
CA TRP A 69 -13.85 -0.94 5.64
C TRP A 69 -12.34 -0.76 5.44
N ARG A 70 -11.67 -1.81 4.89
CA ARG A 70 -10.25 -1.72 4.54
C ARG A 70 -9.99 -0.63 3.50
N GLN A 71 -10.81 -0.58 2.46
CA GLN A 71 -10.68 0.42 1.40
C GLN A 71 -10.97 1.83 1.92
N GLY A 72 -12.02 1.98 2.73
CA GLY A 72 -12.36 3.25 3.39
C GLY A 72 -11.21 3.75 4.26
N GLY A 73 -10.63 2.88 5.10
CA GLY A 73 -9.47 3.20 5.94
C GLY A 73 -8.23 3.60 5.13
N ALA A 74 -7.95 2.88 4.03
CA ALA A 74 -6.83 3.22 3.14
C ALA A 74 -7.02 4.60 2.48
N THR A 75 -8.24 4.91 2.02
CA THR A 75 -8.56 6.21 1.42
C THR A 75 -8.45 7.34 2.45
N LEU A 76 -8.94 7.12 3.66
CA LEU A 76 -8.85 8.10 4.75
C LEU A 76 -7.38 8.34 5.16
N GLY A 77 -6.58 7.29 5.25
CA GLY A 77 -5.14 7.40 5.50
C GLY A 77 -4.41 8.19 4.42
N LEU A 78 -4.72 7.94 3.15
CA LEU A 78 -4.15 8.67 2.03
C LEU A 78 -4.55 10.16 2.06
N LEU A 79 -5.80 10.46 2.41
CA LEU A 79 -6.29 11.83 2.56
C LEU A 79 -5.56 12.55 3.69
N LEU A 80 -5.41 11.94 4.86
CA LEU A 80 -4.67 12.50 5.98
C LEU A 80 -3.20 12.75 5.63
N CYS A 81 -2.56 11.82 4.92
CA CYS A 81 -1.20 12.00 4.45
C CYS A 81 -1.08 13.17 3.45
N THR A 82 -2.01 13.25 2.48
CA THR A 82 -1.97 14.29 1.45
C THR A 82 -2.18 15.69 2.04
N VAL A 83 -3.14 15.84 2.96
CA VAL A 83 -3.44 17.14 3.59
C VAL A 83 -2.42 17.49 4.67
N GLY A 84 -1.96 16.49 5.42
CA GLY A 84 -1.04 16.71 6.55
C GLY A 84 0.43 16.86 6.17
N PHE A 85 0.82 16.44 4.96
CA PHE A 85 2.22 16.42 4.56
C PHE A 85 2.81 17.84 4.44
N VAL A 86 2.11 18.75 3.77
CA VAL A 86 2.56 20.13 3.55
C VAL A 86 2.72 20.90 4.87
N PRO A 87 1.71 20.96 5.77
CA PRO A 87 1.87 21.64 7.05
C PRO A 87 2.99 21.09 7.92
N VAL A 88 3.21 19.76 7.90
CA VAL A 88 4.31 19.15 8.68
C VAL A 88 5.67 19.54 8.09
N MET A 89 5.76 19.66 6.76
CA MET A 89 6.98 20.11 6.10
C MET A 89 7.30 21.56 6.44
N ASP A 90 6.28 22.43 6.50
CA ASP A 90 6.42 23.85 6.78
C ASP A 90 6.78 24.17 8.25
N LEU A 91 6.51 23.22 9.18
CA LEU A 91 6.94 23.35 10.58
C LEU A 91 8.47 23.37 10.76
N VAL A 92 9.21 22.89 9.76
CA VAL A 92 10.68 22.89 9.79
C VAL A 92 11.19 24.09 8.97
N GLU A 93 11.20 25.25 9.61
CA GLU A 93 11.73 26.49 9.00
C GLU A 93 13.23 26.35 8.66
N GLY A 94 13.60 26.64 7.41
CA GLY A 94 14.98 26.86 6.97
C GLY A 94 15.66 25.72 6.20
N ASN A 95 15.13 24.50 6.17
CA ASN A 95 15.76 23.41 5.42
C ASN A 95 14.72 22.45 4.85
N SER A 96 14.34 22.64 3.58
CA SER A 96 13.32 21.81 2.90
C SER A 96 13.63 20.31 2.97
N GLN A 97 14.91 19.93 2.92
CA GLN A 97 15.31 18.52 3.00
C GLN A 97 15.01 17.90 4.37
N LEU A 98 15.25 18.64 5.46
CA LEU A 98 14.89 18.20 6.81
C LEU A 98 13.38 18.11 6.98
N GLY A 99 12.62 19.03 6.40
CA GLY A 99 11.15 18.97 6.39
C GLY A 99 10.61 17.69 5.78
N TYR A 100 11.14 17.25 4.64
CA TYR A 100 10.77 15.98 4.01
C TYR A 100 11.10 14.77 4.90
N ILE A 101 12.26 14.74 5.52
CA ILE A 101 12.69 13.64 6.40
C ILE A 101 11.79 13.56 7.64
N VAL A 102 11.49 14.70 8.26
CA VAL A 102 10.63 14.77 9.45
C VAL A 102 9.22 14.31 9.13
N ALA A 103 8.64 14.81 8.04
CA ALA A 103 7.31 14.41 7.59
C ALA A 103 7.26 12.90 7.29
N ALA A 104 8.22 12.38 6.50
CA ALA A 104 8.30 10.96 6.18
C ALA A 104 8.45 10.09 7.43
N THR A 105 9.29 10.50 8.39
CA THR A 105 9.50 9.78 9.65
C THR A 105 8.22 9.76 10.49
N LEU A 106 7.55 10.89 10.64
CA LEU A 106 6.32 11.00 11.42
C LEU A 106 5.21 10.11 10.84
N PHE A 107 4.93 10.22 9.53
CA PHE A 107 3.90 9.41 8.89
C PHE A 107 4.26 7.92 8.88
N SER A 108 5.52 7.56 8.71
CA SER A 108 5.98 6.17 8.78
C SER A 108 5.81 5.57 10.17
N LEU A 109 6.10 6.33 11.23
CA LEU A 109 5.89 5.88 12.61
C LEU A 109 4.41 5.74 12.95
N VAL A 110 3.57 6.66 12.49
CA VAL A 110 2.10 6.56 12.63
C VAL A 110 1.60 5.31 11.92
N GLY A 111 2.09 5.03 10.71
CA GLY A 111 1.77 3.82 9.96
C GLY A 111 2.18 2.54 10.71
N LEU A 112 3.38 2.52 11.28
CA LEU A 112 3.86 1.39 12.09
C LEU A 112 3.00 1.18 13.33
N PHE A 113 2.59 2.26 14.00
CA PHE A 113 1.71 2.19 15.16
C PHE A 113 0.35 1.58 14.81
N PHE A 114 -0.29 2.01 13.70
CA PHE A 114 -1.55 1.44 13.26
C PHE A 114 -1.41 -0.03 12.84
N MET A 115 -0.29 -0.42 12.23
CA MET A 115 -0.02 -1.82 11.93
C MET A 115 0.15 -2.66 13.19
N TRP A 116 0.78 -2.12 14.22
CA TRP A 116 0.87 -2.78 15.51
C TRP A 116 -0.50 -2.93 16.19
N CYS A 117 -1.34 -1.88 16.16
CA CYS A 117 -2.72 -1.95 16.64
C CYS A 117 -3.54 -3.00 15.87
N CYS A 118 -3.37 -3.08 14.55
CA CYS A 118 -4.02 -4.09 13.73
C CYS A 118 -3.60 -5.51 14.16
N TYR A 119 -2.29 -5.72 14.36
CA TYR A 119 -1.77 -7.01 14.83
C TYR A 119 -2.33 -7.39 16.21
N ALA A 120 -2.41 -6.45 17.15
CA ALA A 120 -2.92 -6.69 18.50
C ALA A 120 -4.45 -6.93 18.53
N GLY A 121 -5.19 -6.29 17.61
CA GLY A 121 -6.67 -6.35 17.58
C GLY A 121 -7.24 -7.51 16.78
N VAL A 122 -6.51 -8.05 15.81
CA VAL A 122 -7.02 -9.10 14.92
C VAL A 122 -6.70 -10.47 15.49
N LYS A 123 -7.77 -11.24 15.83
CA LYS A 123 -7.68 -12.66 16.17
C LYS A 123 -8.04 -13.48 14.95
N GLU A 124 -7.10 -14.27 14.45
CA GLU A 124 -7.33 -15.24 13.40
C GLU A 124 -8.23 -16.36 13.94
N ARG A 125 -9.49 -16.42 13.48
CA ARG A 125 -10.48 -17.41 13.93
C ARG A 125 -10.46 -18.67 13.08
N TYR A 126 -10.09 -18.56 11.82
CA TYR A 126 -10.08 -19.64 10.84
C TYR A 126 -8.68 -19.79 10.24
N VAL A 127 -7.71 -20.11 11.08
CA VAL A 127 -6.44 -20.63 10.56
C VAL A 127 -6.77 -22.03 10.06
N GLU A 128 -6.81 -22.24 8.75
CA GLU A 128 -6.69 -23.59 8.21
C GLU A 128 -5.35 -24.11 8.74
N ALA A 129 -5.44 -25.00 9.74
CA ALA A 129 -4.28 -25.74 10.17
C ALA A 129 -3.60 -26.27 8.90
N PRO A 130 -2.26 -26.12 8.74
CA PRO A 130 -1.55 -26.73 7.62
C PRO A 130 -2.02 -28.18 7.63
N ALA A 131 -2.71 -28.60 6.56
CA ALA A 131 -3.49 -29.82 6.46
C ALA A 131 -2.81 -30.88 7.28
N ALA A 132 -3.42 -31.22 8.42
CA ALA A 132 -2.91 -32.26 9.29
C ALA A 132 -2.61 -33.41 8.36
N HIS A 133 -1.40 -33.91 8.39
CA HIS A 133 -1.00 -35.10 7.71
C HIS A 133 -2.03 -36.23 8.02
N ASN A 134 -3.11 -36.25 7.26
CA ASN A 134 -3.87 -37.44 7.12
C ASN A 134 -2.92 -38.38 6.36
N ALA A 135 -2.37 -39.29 7.16
CA ALA A 135 -1.56 -40.38 6.74
C ALA A 135 -2.39 -41.32 5.84
N GLN A 136 -2.67 -40.89 4.63
CA GLN A 136 -3.06 -41.76 3.52
C GLN A 136 -2.76 -41.02 2.20
N GLY A 137 -1.56 -41.22 1.74
CA GLY A 137 -1.15 -41.34 0.35
C GLY A 137 -1.66 -40.32 -0.67
N SER A 138 -1.35 -39.04 -0.54
CA SER A 138 -1.13 -38.15 -1.68
C SER A 138 -0.45 -36.91 -1.15
N ALA A 139 0.86 -36.84 -1.24
CA ALA A 139 1.62 -35.61 -1.09
C ALA A 139 1.12 -34.64 -2.17
N GLN A 140 0.17 -33.79 -1.79
CA GLN A 140 -0.30 -32.70 -2.65
C GLN A 140 0.87 -31.72 -2.75
N LYS A 141 1.71 -31.95 -3.75
CA LYS A 141 2.83 -31.09 -4.12
C LYS A 141 2.27 -29.66 -4.21
N LYS A 142 2.78 -28.74 -3.39
CA LYS A 142 2.44 -27.30 -3.51
C LYS A 142 2.51 -26.93 -4.98
N PRO A 143 1.44 -26.40 -5.58
CA PRO A 143 1.45 -26.10 -7.00
C PRO A 143 2.60 -25.15 -7.28
N GLY A 144 3.44 -25.48 -8.23
CA GLY A 144 4.54 -24.61 -8.67
C GLY A 144 3.97 -23.29 -9.18
N ILE A 145 4.74 -22.21 -9.09
CA ILE A 145 4.34 -20.84 -9.53
C ILE A 145 3.75 -20.90 -10.96
N LEU A 146 4.36 -21.64 -11.86
CA LEU A 146 3.89 -21.82 -13.24
C LEU A 146 2.54 -22.53 -13.33
N GLN A 147 2.30 -23.50 -12.45
CA GLN A 147 1.04 -24.24 -12.37
C GLN A 147 -0.10 -23.36 -11.83
N SER A 148 0.21 -22.48 -10.88
CA SER A 148 -0.72 -21.46 -10.38
C SER A 148 -1.09 -20.44 -11.47
N PHE A 149 -0.12 -19.96 -12.25
CA PHE A 149 -0.37 -19.09 -13.40
C PHE A 149 -1.24 -19.78 -14.47
N ARG A 150 -0.99 -21.03 -14.76
CA ARG A 150 -1.79 -21.81 -15.72
C ARG A 150 -3.23 -22.02 -15.22
N ALA A 151 -3.41 -22.22 -13.92
CA ALA A 151 -4.75 -22.34 -13.32
C ALA A 151 -5.53 -21.01 -13.39
N ILE A 152 -4.86 -19.88 -13.19
CA ILE A 152 -5.47 -18.54 -13.33
C ILE A 152 -5.83 -18.27 -14.80
N ALA A 153 -4.93 -18.56 -15.74
CA ALA A 153 -5.17 -18.37 -17.18
C ALA A 153 -6.28 -19.28 -17.73
N GLY A 154 -6.47 -20.45 -17.13
CA GLY A 154 -7.54 -21.38 -17.49
C GLY A 154 -8.93 -20.96 -17.00
N ASN A 155 -8.99 -20.08 -16.00
CA ASN A 155 -10.25 -19.59 -15.44
C ASN A 155 -10.61 -18.22 -16.02
N ARG A 156 -11.43 -18.21 -17.08
CA ARG A 156 -11.82 -16.98 -17.80
C ARG A 156 -12.32 -15.83 -16.91
N PRO A 157 -13.27 -16.02 -15.97
CA PRO A 157 -13.74 -14.93 -15.12
C PRO A 157 -12.63 -14.38 -14.21
N LEU A 158 -11.75 -15.23 -13.69
CA LEU A 158 -10.63 -14.79 -12.87
C LEU A 158 -9.60 -13.99 -13.68
N PHE A 159 -9.32 -14.42 -14.92
CA PHE A 159 -8.42 -13.72 -15.82
C PHE A 159 -8.93 -12.32 -16.21
N ILE A 160 -10.21 -12.21 -16.54
CA ILE A 160 -10.85 -10.92 -16.85
C ILE A 160 -10.78 -9.98 -15.64
N LEU A 161 -11.04 -10.49 -14.43
CA LEU A 161 -10.98 -9.72 -13.20
C LEU A 161 -9.55 -9.24 -12.89
N CYS A 162 -8.54 -10.06 -13.16
CA CYS A 162 -7.13 -9.66 -13.03
C CYS A 162 -6.77 -8.52 -13.99
N ILE A 163 -7.19 -8.62 -15.28
CA ILE A 163 -6.94 -7.56 -16.27
C ILE A 163 -7.67 -6.27 -15.88
N ALA A 164 -8.94 -6.35 -15.49
CA ALA A 164 -9.72 -5.19 -15.04
C ALA A 164 -9.04 -4.48 -13.85
N ASN A 165 -8.58 -5.25 -12.86
CA ASN A 165 -7.84 -4.70 -11.71
C ASN A 165 -6.53 -4.03 -12.13
N LEU A 166 -5.77 -4.65 -13.02
CA LEU A 166 -4.52 -4.10 -13.54
C LEU A 166 -4.75 -2.78 -14.27
N CYS A 167 -5.77 -2.72 -15.13
CA CYS A 167 -6.13 -1.49 -15.85
C CYS A 167 -6.60 -0.39 -14.89
N THR A 168 -7.43 -0.73 -13.91
CA THR A 168 -7.98 0.25 -12.95
C THR A 168 -6.88 0.83 -12.06
N LEU A 169 -6.02 -0.03 -11.49
CA LEU A 169 -4.90 0.41 -10.67
C LEU A 169 -3.87 1.20 -11.49
N GLY A 170 -3.60 0.77 -12.72
CA GLY A 170 -2.73 1.48 -13.65
C GLY A 170 -3.25 2.88 -13.97
N ALA A 171 -4.51 3.01 -14.34
CA ALA A 171 -5.15 4.30 -14.62
C ALA A 171 -5.14 5.23 -13.40
N PHE A 172 -5.36 4.69 -12.20
CA PHE A 172 -5.31 5.46 -10.95
C PHE A 172 -3.91 6.02 -10.68
N ASN A 173 -2.85 5.22 -10.86
CA ASN A 173 -1.47 5.67 -10.67
C ASN A 173 -1.06 6.71 -11.72
N VAL A 174 -1.45 6.51 -12.99
CA VAL A 174 -1.20 7.49 -14.06
C VAL A 174 -1.90 8.82 -13.76
N LYS A 175 -3.17 8.78 -13.30
CA LYS A 175 -3.89 9.98 -12.86
C LYS A 175 -3.13 10.74 -11.77
N LEU A 176 -2.65 10.05 -10.74
CA LEU A 176 -1.89 10.69 -9.65
C LEU A 176 -0.59 11.33 -10.14
N ALA A 177 0.14 10.65 -11.00
CA ALA A 177 1.38 11.19 -11.58
C ALA A 177 1.10 12.43 -12.42
N ILE A 178 0.13 12.38 -13.33
CA ILE A 178 -0.24 13.51 -14.19
C ILE A 178 -0.73 14.70 -13.36
N GLN A 179 -1.48 14.46 -12.29
CA GLN A 179 -2.00 15.51 -11.40
C GLN A 179 -0.87 16.38 -10.82
N VAL A 180 0.24 15.76 -10.41
CA VAL A 180 1.41 16.48 -9.88
C VAL A 180 2.03 17.38 -10.97
N TYR A 181 2.24 16.82 -12.16
CA TYR A 181 2.80 17.60 -13.28
C TYR A 181 1.87 18.72 -13.73
N TYR A 182 0.57 18.46 -13.77
CA TYR A 182 -0.43 19.46 -14.17
C TYR A 182 -0.45 20.67 -13.22
N THR A 183 -0.44 20.43 -11.91
CA THR A 183 -0.40 21.51 -10.91
C THR A 183 0.92 22.29 -10.97
N GLN A 184 2.03 21.62 -11.23
CA GLN A 184 3.35 22.24 -11.21
C GLN A 184 3.66 23.05 -12.47
N TYR A 185 3.25 22.57 -13.66
CA TYR A 185 3.60 23.17 -14.96
C TYR A 185 2.48 23.97 -15.60
N VAL A 186 1.21 23.66 -15.34
CA VAL A 186 0.07 24.33 -15.97
C VAL A 186 -0.54 25.36 -15.03
N LEU A 187 -0.77 25.00 -13.77
CA LEU A 187 -1.41 25.88 -12.79
C LEU A 187 -0.41 26.77 -12.04
N ASN A 188 0.89 26.43 -12.06
CA ASN A 188 1.97 27.14 -11.36
C ASN A 188 1.69 27.43 -9.87
N ASP A 189 0.81 26.65 -9.24
CA ASP A 189 0.43 26.82 -7.83
C ASP A 189 0.42 25.47 -7.14
N PRO A 190 1.42 25.18 -6.27
CA PRO A 190 1.51 23.91 -5.56
C PRO A 190 0.38 23.71 -4.54
N ILE A 191 -0.28 24.77 -4.07
CA ILE A 191 -1.38 24.69 -3.10
C ILE A 191 -2.60 24.01 -3.73
N LEU A 192 -2.84 24.23 -5.04
CA LEU A 192 -3.93 23.56 -5.75
C LEU A 192 -3.80 22.04 -5.76
N LEU A 193 -2.60 21.49 -5.66
CA LEU A 193 -2.38 20.04 -5.56
C LEU A 193 -3.09 19.44 -4.34
N SER A 194 -3.00 20.12 -3.20
CA SER A 194 -3.66 19.71 -1.96
C SER A 194 -5.19 19.76 -2.09
N TYR A 195 -5.74 20.83 -2.67
CA TYR A 195 -7.18 20.95 -2.90
C TYR A 195 -7.72 19.89 -3.87
N MET A 196 -7.05 19.69 -5.01
CA MET A 196 -7.44 18.66 -5.98
C MET A 196 -7.34 17.26 -5.40
N GLY A 197 -6.30 17.00 -4.59
CA GLY A 197 -6.12 15.75 -3.85
C GLY A 197 -7.27 15.53 -2.87
N PHE A 198 -7.60 16.54 -2.07
CA PHE A 198 -8.68 16.50 -1.10
C PHE A 198 -10.04 16.18 -1.75
N PHE A 199 -10.45 16.94 -2.77
CA PHE A 199 -11.72 16.70 -3.46
C PHE A 199 -11.78 15.34 -4.13
N SER A 200 -10.69 14.91 -4.76
CA SER A 200 -10.62 13.59 -5.40
C SER A 200 -10.78 12.46 -4.38
N MET A 201 -10.12 12.56 -3.23
CA MET A 201 -10.19 11.54 -2.17
C MET A 201 -11.55 11.57 -1.45
N ALA A 202 -12.14 12.75 -1.23
CA ALA A 202 -13.47 12.88 -0.65
C ALA A 202 -14.53 12.20 -1.53
N CYS A 203 -14.46 12.38 -2.84
CA CYS A 203 -15.37 11.69 -3.77
C CYS A 203 -15.21 10.16 -3.72
N ILE A 204 -13.97 9.66 -3.65
CA ILE A 204 -13.72 8.21 -3.53
C ILE A 204 -14.27 7.69 -2.20
N PHE A 205 -14.06 8.43 -1.10
CA PHE A 205 -14.57 8.06 0.21
C PHE A 205 -16.10 7.95 0.23
N ILE A 206 -16.80 8.94 -0.33
CA ILE A 206 -18.26 8.93 -0.47
C ILE A 206 -18.70 7.72 -1.32
N GLY A 207 -18.01 7.44 -2.43
CA GLY A 207 -18.31 6.29 -3.30
C GLY A 207 -18.21 4.93 -2.58
N VAL A 208 -17.24 4.77 -1.68
CA VAL A 208 -17.09 3.54 -0.87
C VAL A 208 -18.26 3.33 0.10
N PHE A 209 -18.83 4.42 0.65
CA PHE A 209 -19.97 4.33 1.56
C PHE A 209 -21.33 4.17 0.85
N LEU A 210 -21.42 4.54 -0.41
CA LEU A 210 -22.63 4.35 -1.22
C LEU A 210 -22.77 2.94 -1.79
N MET A 211 -21.74 2.12 -1.73
CA MET A 211 -21.67 0.74 -2.22
C MET A 211 -22.03 -0.28 -1.14
#